data_02f67398e914356c14f116e798c391ed
#
_entry.id   02f67398e914356c14f116e798c391ed
#
_cell.length_a   1.000
_cell.length_b   1.000
_cell.length_c   1.000
_cell.angle_alpha   90.00
_cell.angle_beta   90.00
_cell.angle_gamma   90.00
#
_symmetry.space_group_name_H-M   'P 1'
#
loop_
_entity.id
_entity.type
_entity.pdbx_description
1 polymer ?
#
loop_
_entity_poly.entity_id
_entity_poly.type
_entity_poly.pdbx_seq_one_letter_code
_entity_poly.pdbx_strand_id
1 'polypeptide(L)'
;MKLFFEYLRQRRNGIILFLLFTLVFALVFILYKISFTAVLYPFLLCIIIGIIFFIFDFRSVKKKHEKLCEIRQLTSAMIDTLPKIESIDEADYQKLIRSLTEEISDIEYKSSMKYRDMIDYYTVWAHQIKTPIASMHITLQNEDTPLSRRLSSELFRIEQYVEMVLAFLRLDSTSTDYVFKEHDLDEIVRESIKRFSTEFIERKIKLQYSPSDKKIITDEKWLSFVIEQLLSNALKYTREGSIKIYSDKQYLCIEDTGIGIAPEDLPRIFEKGYTGSNGRINSKASGLGLYLCKRICDNLGIGIIARSEIDNGTVILLDLEQYELRTE
;
A
#
# COMPACT_ATOMS: atom_id res chain seq x y z
N MET A 1 -14.69 -15.17 -32.66
CA MET A 1 -14.78 -14.58 -34.02
C MET A 1 -13.63 -13.58 -34.30
N LYS A 2 -13.29 -12.63 -33.43
CA LYS A 2 -12.19 -11.67 -33.67
C LYS A 2 -10.86 -12.35 -34.00
N LEU A 3 -10.40 -13.34 -33.22
CA LEU A 3 -9.15 -14.05 -33.43
C LEU A 3 -9.04 -14.73 -34.82
N PHE A 4 -10.15 -15.26 -35.31
CA PHE A 4 -10.18 -15.89 -36.64
C PHE A 4 -9.98 -14.88 -37.77
N PHE A 5 -10.58 -13.69 -37.68
CA PHE A 5 -10.37 -12.63 -38.66
C PHE A 5 -8.96 -12.05 -38.64
N GLU A 6 -8.37 -11.93 -37.44
CA GLU A 6 -6.97 -11.50 -37.26
C GLU A 6 -5.99 -12.53 -37.84
N TYR A 7 -6.24 -13.81 -37.62
CA TYR A 7 -5.48 -14.91 -38.22
C TYR A 7 -5.54 -14.89 -39.74
N LEU A 8 -6.74 -14.74 -40.36
CA LEU A 8 -6.91 -14.61 -41.79
C LEU A 8 -6.13 -13.42 -42.36
N ARG A 9 -6.17 -12.29 -41.65
CA ARG A 9 -5.43 -11.08 -42.04
C ARG A 9 -3.91 -11.31 -42.01
N GLN A 10 -3.41 -12.05 -41.01
CA GLN A 10 -1.99 -12.38 -40.88
C GLN A 10 -1.53 -13.32 -42.02
N ARG A 11 -2.37 -14.27 -42.44
CA ARG A 11 -2.07 -15.24 -43.51
C ARG A 11 -2.48 -14.76 -44.90
N ARG A 12 -2.90 -13.49 -45.03
CA ARG A 12 -3.40 -12.91 -46.29
C ARG A 12 -2.47 -13.16 -47.48
N ASN A 13 -1.17 -12.96 -47.31
CA ASN A 13 -0.18 -13.13 -48.40
C ASN A 13 -0.09 -14.59 -48.86
N GLY A 14 -0.15 -15.56 -47.92
CA GLY A 14 -0.19 -16.98 -48.27
C GLY A 14 -1.47 -17.36 -49.01
N ILE A 15 -2.62 -16.83 -48.61
CA ILE A 15 -3.90 -17.06 -49.30
C ILE A 15 -3.89 -16.46 -50.71
N ILE A 16 -3.37 -15.24 -50.85
CA ILE A 16 -3.24 -14.60 -52.18
C ILE A 16 -2.31 -15.40 -53.10
N LEU A 17 -1.18 -15.86 -52.54
CA LEU A 17 -0.23 -16.67 -53.33
C LEU A 17 -0.88 -17.99 -53.77
N PHE A 18 -1.62 -18.69 -52.89
CA PHE A 18 -2.35 -19.91 -53.25
C PHE A 18 -3.39 -19.67 -54.35
N LEU A 19 -4.17 -18.59 -54.24
CA LEU A 19 -5.12 -18.23 -55.29
C LEU A 19 -4.45 -17.91 -56.62
N LEU A 20 -3.29 -17.24 -56.62
CA LEU A 20 -2.52 -16.92 -57.81
C LEU A 20 -1.99 -18.20 -58.47
N PHE A 21 -1.42 -19.13 -57.73
CA PHE A 21 -1.01 -20.44 -58.25
C PHE A 21 -2.18 -21.18 -58.88
N THR A 22 -3.33 -21.23 -58.19
CA THR A 22 -4.53 -21.88 -58.68
C THR A 22 -4.99 -21.26 -60.03
N LEU A 23 -4.93 -19.94 -60.14
CA LEU A 23 -5.29 -19.21 -61.37
C LEU A 23 -4.32 -19.52 -62.51
N VAL A 24 -3.01 -19.56 -62.25
CA VAL A 24 -1.97 -19.92 -63.25
C VAL A 24 -2.18 -21.35 -63.71
N PHE A 25 -2.40 -22.30 -62.81
CA PHE A 25 -2.69 -23.70 -63.18
C PHE A 25 -3.95 -23.80 -64.05
N ALA A 26 -5.04 -23.11 -63.68
CA ALA A 26 -6.28 -23.11 -64.48
C ALA A 26 -6.04 -22.54 -65.89
N LEU A 27 -5.27 -21.47 -66.03
CA LEU A 27 -4.93 -20.87 -67.33
C LEU A 27 -4.12 -21.83 -68.21
N VAL A 28 -3.12 -22.49 -67.64
CA VAL A 28 -2.28 -23.48 -68.34
C VAL A 28 -3.15 -24.63 -68.86
N PHE A 29 -4.03 -25.18 -68.04
CA PHE A 29 -4.90 -26.29 -68.41
C PHE A 29 -5.89 -25.93 -69.52
N ILE A 30 -6.42 -24.69 -69.54
CA ILE A 30 -7.29 -24.17 -70.59
C ILE A 30 -6.50 -24.07 -71.92
N LEU A 31 -5.27 -23.61 -71.89
CA LEU A 31 -4.42 -23.46 -73.08
C LEU A 31 -4.07 -24.83 -73.71
N TYR A 32 -3.84 -25.86 -72.91
CA TYR A 32 -3.52 -27.23 -73.38
C TYR A 32 -4.77 -28.03 -73.74
N LYS A 33 -6.00 -27.47 -73.67
CA LYS A 33 -7.27 -28.17 -73.96
C LYS A 33 -7.47 -29.49 -73.22
N ILE A 34 -6.99 -29.58 -71.99
CA ILE A 34 -7.12 -30.77 -71.13
C ILE A 34 -8.57 -30.91 -70.65
N SER A 35 -9.10 -32.16 -70.59
CA SER A 35 -10.47 -32.40 -70.15
C SER A 35 -10.72 -31.84 -68.73
N PHE A 36 -11.84 -31.17 -68.51
CA PHE A 36 -12.21 -30.56 -67.24
C PHE A 36 -12.18 -31.55 -66.07
N THR A 37 -12.56 -32.78 -66.28
CA THR A 37 -12.55 -33.85 -65.27
C THR A 37 -11.15 -34.19 -64.79
N ALA A 38 -10.12 -34.17 -65.64
CA ALA A 38 -8.73 -34.45 -65.29
C ALA A 38 -8.13 -33.33 -64.37
N VAL A 39 -8.67 -32.11 -64.43
CA VAL A 39 -8.23 -30.95 -63.60
C VAL A 39 -8.97 -30.91 -62.28
N LEU A 40 -10.23 -31.32 -62.26
CA LEU A 40 -11.10 -31.18 -61.07
C LEU A 40 -10.62 -32.03 -59.92
N TYR A 41 -10.15 -33.28 -60.14
CA TYR A 41 -9.68 -34.17 -59.09
C TYR A 41 -8.44 -33.63 -58.33
N PRO A 42 -7.32 -33.27 -58.98
CA PRO A 42 -6.17 -32.69 -58.30
C PRO A 42 -6.49 -31.38 -57.58
N PHE A 43 -7.36 -30.54 -58.14
CA PHE A 43 -7.81 -29.29 -57.56
C PHE A 43 -8.57 -29.52 -56.23
N LEU A 44 -9.54 -30.44 -56.21
CA LEU A 44 -10.27 -30.79 -54.99
C LEU A 44 -9.33 -31.36 -53.93
N LEU A 45 -8.37 -32.22 -54.33
CA LEU A 45 -7.38 -32.76 -53.43
C LEU A 45 -6.52 -31.66 -52.78
N CYS A 46 -6.05 -30.73 -53.57
CA CYS A 46 -5.28 -29.56 -53.05
C CYS A 46 -6.09 -28.69 -52.07
N ILE A 47 -7.37 -28.47 -52.34
CA ILE A 47 -8.27 -27.73 -51.45
C ILE A 47 -8.42 -28.48 -50.13
N ILE A 48 -8.65 -29.80 -50.17
CA ILE A 48 -8.81 -30.62 -48.94
C ILE A 48 -7.53 -30.55 -48.09
N ILE A 49 -6.37 -30.76 -48.70
CA ILE A 49 -5.07 -30.67 -48.03
C ILE A 49 -4.87 -29.25 -47.44
N GLY A 50 -5.20 -28.21 -48.21
CA GLY A 50 -5.11 -26.83 -47.76
C GLY A 50 -5.99 -26.52 -46.55
N ILE A 51 -7.23 -27.03 -46.54
CA ILE A 51 -8.16 -26.88 -45.41
C ILE A 51 -7.64 -27.62 -44.18
N ILE A 52 -7.15 -28.85 -44.33
CA ILE A 52 -6.59 -29.63 -43.21
C ILE A 52 -5.41 -28.87 -42.62
N PHE A 53 -4.46 -28.40 -43.42
CA PHE A 53 -3.30 -27.64 -42.96
C PHE A 53 -3.73 -26.34 -42.24
N PHE A 54 -4.70 -25.62 -42.80
CA PHE A 54 -5.25 -24.40 -42.25
C PHE A 54 -5.89 -24.65 -40.85
N ILE A 55 -6.62 -25.73 -40.68
CA ILE A 55 -7.23 -26.12 -39.39
C ILE A 55 -6.16 -26.41 -38.34
N PHE A 56 -5.09 -27.13 -38.71
CA PHE A 56 -4.01 -27.43 -37.78
C PHE A 56 -3.21 -26.19 -37.40
N ASP A 57 -2.89 -25.31 -38.36
CA ASP A 57 -2.17 -24.05 -38.10
C ASP A 57 -3.01 -23.12 -37.22
N PHE A 58 -4.31 -22.96 -37.50
CA PHE A 58 -5.21 -22.16 -36.68
C PHE A 58 -5.34 -22.70 -35.23
N ARG A 59 -5.40 -24.02 -35.06
CA ARG A 59 -5.42 -24.62 -33.71
C ARG A 59 -4.13 -24.34 -32.94
N SER A 60 -2.99 -24.39 -33.57
CA SER A 60 -1.69 -24.06 -32.97
C SER A 60 -1.64 -22.61 -32.53
N VAL A 61 -2.01 -21.70 -33.42
CA VAL A 61 -2.05 -20.26 -33.12
C VAL A 61 -3.03 -19.94 -31.98
N LYS A 62 -4.23 -20.57 -32.00
CA LYS A 62 -5.22 -20.40 -30.93
C LYS A 62 -4.69 -20.85 -29.58
N LYS A 63 -4.06 -22.03 -29.50
CA LYS A 63 -3.47 -22.58 -28.27
C LYS A 63 -2.35 -21.67 -27.73
N LYS A 64 -1.50 -21.13 -28.62
CA LYS A 64 -0.47 -20.15 -28.21
C LYS A 64 -1.09 -18.86 -27.66
N HIS A 65 -2.10 -18.34 -28.35
CA HIS A 65 -2.80 -17.13 -27.92
C HIS A 65 -3.44 -17.30 -26.53
N GLU A 66 -4.15 -18.40 -26.31
CA GLU A 66 -4.77 -18.71 -25.00
C GLU A 66 -3.72 -18.75 -23.89
N LYS A 67 -2.60 -19.43 -24.13
CA LYS A 67 -1.50 -19.52 -23.16
C LYS A 67 -0.86 -18.15 -22.85
N LEU A 68 -0.68 -17.29 -23.86
CA LEU A 68 -0.18 -15.92 -23.65
C LEU A 68 -1.19 -15.04 -22.90
N CYS A 69 -2.49 -15.27 -23.09
CA CYS A 69 -3.53 -14.56 -22.34
C CYS A 69 -3.54 -14.95 -20.85
N GLU A 70 -3.30 -16.23 -20.53
CA GLU A 70 -3.14 -16.69 -19.15
C GLU A 70 -1.94 -16.04 -18.48
N ILE A 71 -0.79 -16.00 -19.15
CA ILE A 71 0.45 -15.40 -18.63
C ILE A 71 0.31 -13.90 -18.40
N ARG A 72 -0.55 -13.19 -19.17
CA ARG A 72 -0.76 -11.74 -19.03
C ARG A 72 -1.25 -11.32 -17.64
N GLN A 73 -1.89 -12.20 -16.89
CA GLN A 73 -2.41 -11.94 -15.55
C GLN A 73 -1.45 -12.35 -14.44
N LEU A 74 -0.30 -12.93 -14.77
CA LEU A 74 0.59 -13.56 -13.83
C LEU A 74 1.97 -12.90 -13.82
N THR A 75 2.57 -12.80 -12.66
CA THR A 75 3.80 -12.08 -12.29
C THR A 75 5.06 -12.63 -12.99
N SER A 76 6.17 -11.90 -12.88
CA SER A 76 7.52 -12.19 -13.40
C SER A 76 8.02 -13.63 -13.22
N ALA A 77 7.52 -14.38 -12.24
CA ALA A 77 7.87 -15.77 -11.97
C ALA A 77 7.47 -16.77 -13.07
N MET A 78 6.65 -16.35 -14.07
CA MET A 78 6.12 -17.26 -15.10
C MET A 78 6.78 -17.14 -16.48
N ILE A 79 7.91 -16.46 -16.60
CA ILE A 79 8.65 -16.33 -17.87
C ILE A 79 9.10 -17.70 -18.39
N ASP A 80 9.37 -18.65 -17.51
CA ASP A 80 9.75 -20.02 -17.91
C ASP A 80 8.60 -20.84 -18.50
N THR A 81 7.36 -20.33 -18.39
CA THR A 81 6.16 -20.97 -18.97
C THR A 81 5.78 -20.46 -20.35
N LEU A 82 6.58 -19.59 -20.96
CA LEU A 82 6.36 -19.09 -22.31
C LEU A 82 6.21 -20.23 -23.33
N PRO A 83 5.38 -20.06 -24.40
CA PRO A 83 5.23 -21.04 -25.45
C PRO A 83 6.56 -21.39 -26.12
N LYS A 84 6.66 -22.61 -26.69
CA LYS A 84 7.84 -23.00 -27.45
C LYS A 84 8.05 -22.07 -28.65
N ILE A 85 9.31 -21.75 -28.90
CA ILE A 85 9.76 -20.92 -30.01
C ILE A 85 9.59 -21.73 -31.32
N GLU A 86 8.88 -21.18 -32.28
CA GLU A 86 8.67 -21.77 -33.60
C GLU A 86 9.16 -20.86 -34.75
N SER A 87 9.46 -19.59 -34.44
CA SER A 87 9.99 -18.63 -35.40
C SER A 87 11.15 -17.81 -34.84
N ILE A 88 11.93 -17.20 -35.72
CA ILE A 88 13.04 -16.31 -35.36
C ILE A 88 12.50 -15.11 -34.59
N ASP A 89 11.40 -14.51 -35.06
CA ASP A 89 10.76 -13.35 -34.44
C ASP A 89 10.31 -13.68 -33.00
N GLU A 90 9.74 -14.88 -32.77
CA GLU A 90 9.36 -15.32 -31.43
C GLU A 90 10.57 -15.46 -30.50
N ALA A 91 11.71 -15.96 -31.05
CA ALA A 91 12.95 -16.06 -30.29
C ALA A 91 13.46 -14.69 -29.86
N ASP A 92 13.42 -13.71 -30.75
CA ASP A 92 13.90 -12.37 -30.47
C ASP A 92 12.97 -11.63 -29.49
N TYR A 93 11.64 -11.76 -29.64
CA TYR A 93 10.69 -11.26 -28.67
C TYR A 93 10.85 -11.89 -27.29
N GLN A 94 11.06 -13.20 -27.19
CA GLN A 94 11.28 -13.86 -25.92
C GLN A 94 12.59 -13.43 -25.25
N LYS A 95 13.66 -13.22 -26.01
CA LYS A 95 14.92 -12.66 -25.50
C LYS A 95 14.70 -11.25 -24.95
N LEU A 96 13.99 -10.39 -25.70
CA LEU A 96 13.70 -9.04 -25.28
C LEU A 96 12.86 -9.02 -23.98
N ILE A 97 11.82 -9.87 -23.90
CA ILE A 97 10.98 -9.99 -22.70
C ILE A 97 11.83 -10.44 -21.50
N ARG A 98 12.70 -11.44 -21.67
CA ARG A 98 13.58 -11.90 -20.58
C ARG A 98 14.51 -10.81 -20.11
N SER A 99 15.17 -10.10 -21.04
CA SER A 99 16.06 -8.98 -20.70
C SER A 99 15.35 -7.86 -19.95
N LEU A 100 14.14 -7.48 -20.38
CA LEU A 100 13.34 -6.46 -19.70
C LEU A 100 12.89 -6.90 -18.30
N THR A 101 12.56 -8.18 -18.14
CA THR A 101 12.15 -8.70 -16.83
C THR A 101 13.33 -8.80 -15.85
N GLU A 102 14.50 -9.19 -16.34
CA GLU A 102 15.73 -9.17 -15.56
C GLU A 102 16.06 -7.73 -15.10
N GLU A 103 15.92 -6.75 -16.00
CA GLU A 103 16.14 -5.34 -15.67
C GLU A 103 15.12 -4.82 -14.64
N ILE A 104 13.83 -5.14 -14.78
CA ILE A 104 12.79 -4.78 -13.82
C ILE A 104 13.09 -5.40 -12.46
N SER A 105 13.43 -6.70 -12.42
CA SER A 105 13.75 -7.39 -11.17
C SER A 105 14.99 -6.80 -10.48
N ASP A 106 16.01 -6.40 -11.24
CA ASP A 106 17.21 -5.75 -10.71
C ASP A 106 16.89 -4.34 -10.16
N ILE A 107 16.03 -3.58 -10.84
CA ILE A 107 15.54 -2.27 -10.35
C ILE A 107 14.74 -2.42 -9.06
N GLU A 108 13.81 -3.37 -9.01
CA GLU A 108 13.00 -3.65 -7.81
C GLU A 108 13.88 -4.09 -6.64
N TYR A 109 14.84 -4.98 -6.88
CA TYR A 109 15.81 -5.43 -5.88
C TYR A 109 16.63 -4.25 -5.34
N LYS A 110 17.22 -3.45 -6.23
CA LYS A 110 18.02 -2.26 -5.85
C LYS A 110 17.19 -1.22 -5.09
N SER A 111 15.94 -1.03 -5.49
CA SER A 111 15.01 -0.13 -4.82
C SER A 111 14.69 -0.63 -3.40
N SER A 112 14.38 -1.92 -3.27
CA SER A 112 14.11 -2.55 -1.98
C SER A 112 15.33 -2.50 -1.04
N MET A 113 16.52 -2.73 -1.57
CA MET A 113 17.77 -2.63 -0.79
C MET A 113 18.00 -1.19 -0.30
N LYS A 114 17.91 -0.19 -1.19
CA LYS A 114 18.06 1.22 -0.80
C LYS A 114 17.05 1.63 0.28
N TYR A 115 15.81 1.15 0.16
CA TYR A 115 14.79 1.45 1.15
C TYR A 115 15.11 0.82 2.51
N ARG A 116 15.60 -0.42 2.52
CA ARG A 116 16.03 -1.13 3.74
C ARG A 116 17.21 -0.43 4.39
N ASP A 117 18.23 -0.09 3.61
CA ASP A 117 19.40 0.66 4.09
C ASP A 117 18.99 2.00 4.72
N MET A 118 18.00 2.67 4.14
CA MET A 118 17.45 3.92 4.69
C MET A 118 16.78 3.71 6.04
N ILE A 119 15.96 2.66 6.19
CA ILE A 119 15.33 2.30 7.47
C ILE A 119 16.38 1.99 8.53
N ASP A 120 17.37 1.19 8.18
CA ASP A 120 18.45 0.81 9.10
C ASP A 120 19.24 2.04 9.54
N TYR A 121 19.60 2.92 8.61
CA TYR A 121 20.29 4.19 8.90
C TYR A 121 19.48 5.05 9.88
N TYR A 122 18.19 5.29 9.59
CA TYR A 122 17.37 6.12 10.48
C TYR A 122 17.08 5.45 11.82
N THR A 123 17.06 4.13 11.89
CA THR A 123 16.92 3.39 13.16
C THR A 123 18.13 3.60 14.03
N VAL A 124 19.33 3.47 13.48
CA VAL A 124 20.59 3.75 14.20
C VAL A 124 20.66 5.23 14.61
N TRP A 125 20.34 6.13 13.69
CA TRP A 125 20.32 7.57 13.95
C TRP A 125 19.37 7.94 15.10
N ALA A 126 18.18 7.35 15.15
CA ALA A 126 17.24 7.61 16.23
C ALA A 126 17.73 7.09 17.59
N HIS A 127 18.41 5.94 17.64
CA HIS A 127 19.08 5.48 18.85
C HIS A 127 20.19 6.43 19.31
N GLN A 128 20.96 6.96 18.37
CA GLN A 128 22.02 7.93 18.68
C GLN A 128 21.46 9.27 19.19
N ILE A 129 20.29 9.71 18.69
CA ILE A 129 19.64 10.93 19.18
C ILE A 129 18.94 10.72 20.54
N LYS A 130 18.37 9.55 20.80
CA LYS A 130 17.75 9.25 22.11
C LYS A 130 18.75 9.34 23.26
N THR A 131 20.00 9.00 23.05
CA THR A 131 21.06 9.06 24.09
C THR A 131 21.30 10.49 24.61
N PRO A 132 21.60 11.50 23.79
CA PRO A 132 21.74 12.87 24.27
C PRO A 132 20.43 13.44 24.83
N ILE A 133 19.27 13.06 24.28
CA ILE A 133 17.97 13.45 24.83
C ILE A 133 17.82 12.95 26.27
N ALA A 134 18.10 11.66 26.51
CA ALA A 134 18.05 11.07 27.86
C ALA A 134 19.03 11.78 28.83
N SER A 135 20.25 12.09 28.37
CA SER A 135 21.23 12.82 29.17
C SER A 135 20.74 14.23 29.55
N MET A 136 20.14 14.96 28.60
CA MET A 136 19.54 16.26 28.87
C MET A 136 18.36 16.16 29.84
N HIS A 137 17.50 15.14 29.70
CA HIS A 137 16.41 14.90 30.64
C HIS A 137 16.91 14.70 32.06
N ILE A 138 17.91 13.85 32.28
CA ILE A 138 18.51 13.63 33.61
C ILE A 138 19.08 14.92 34.18
N THR A 139 19.75 15.74 33.36
CA THR A 139 20.31 17.01 33.79
C THR A 139 19.19 17.98 34.22
N LEU A 140 18.11 18.07 33.46
CA LEU A 140 16.98 18.97 33.73
C LEU A 140 16.13 18.53 34.93
N GLN A 141 16.08 17.21 35.21
CA GLN A 141 15.36 16.67 36.40
C GLN A 141 16.00 17.06 37.73
N ASN A 142 17.29 17.36 37.72
CA ASN A 142 18.03 17.79 38.92
C ASN A 142 17.79 19.25 39.30
N GLU A 143 17.11 20.02 38.45
CA GLU A 143 16.81 21.43 38.64
C GLU A 143 15.32 21.69 38.45
N ASP A 144 14.59 22.05 39.53
CA ASP A 144 13.16 22.38 39.43
C ASP A 144 12.95 23.90 39.25
N THR A 145 13.29 24.40 38.05
CA THR A 145 13.09 25.78 37.67
C THR A 145 12.05 25.90 36.54
N PRO A 146 11.42 27.07 36.36
CA PRO A 146 10.54 27.27 35.22
C PRO A 146 11.23 27.06 33.87
N LEU A 147 12.54 27.31 33.79
CA LEU A 147 13.34 27.12 32.60
C LEU A 147 13.55 25.64 32.34
N SER A 148 13.94 24.85 33.36
CA SER A 148 14.17 23.40 33.21
C SER A 148 12.90 22.67 32.80
N ARG A 149 11.73 23.02 33.35
CA ARG A 149 10.43 22.46 32.95
C ARG A 149 10.12 22.74 31.47
N ARG A 150 10.29 23.99 31.04
CA ARG A 150 10.08 24.41 29.64
C ARG A 150 11.02 23.66 28.69
N LEU A 151 12.29 23.51 29.03
CA LEU A 151 13.24 22.77 28.22
C LEU A 151 12.92 21.28 28.17
N SER A 152 12.45 20.68 29.28
CA SER A 152 11.99 19.30 29.33
C SER A 152 10.79 19.06 28.39
N SER A 153 9.83 19.99 28.35
CA SER A 153 8.70 19.92 27.44
C SER A 153 9.12 20.00 25.96
N GLU A 154 10.05 20.89 25.60
CA GLU A 154 10.57 20.96 24.23
C GLU A 154 11.40 19.70 23.86
N LEU A 155 12.14 19.15 24.82
CA LEU A 155 12.90 17.91 24.62
C LEU A 155 12.00 16.71 24.38
N PHE A 156 10.90 16.58 25.14
CA PHE A 156 9.86 15.59 24.94
C PHE A 156 9.22 15.69 23.53
N ARG A 157 9.01 16.90 23.02
CA ARG A 157 8.52 17.09 21.66
C ARG A 157 9.52 16.63 20.60
N ILE A 158 10.81 16.85 20.82
CA ILE A 158 11.85 16.34 19.91
C ILE A 158 11.80 14.81 19.88
N GLU A 159 11.66 14.18 21.05
CA GLU A 159 11.52 12.72 21.14
C GLU A 159 10.29 12.22 20.37
N GLN A 160 9.13 12.86 20.50
CA GLN A 160 7.94 12.53 19.73
C GLN A 160 8.15 12.65 18.21
N TYR A 161 8.87 13.68 17.75
CA TYR A 161 9.18 13.82 16.32
C TYR A 161 10.09 12.69 15.81
N VAL A 162 11.08 12.29 16.59
CA VAL A 162 11.95 11.14 16.26
C VAL A 162 11.15 9.85 16.17
N GLU A 163 10.25 9.61 17.12
CA GLU A 163 9.37 8.43 17.12
C GLU A 163 8.39 8.45 15.93
N MET A 164 7.87 9.62 15.57
CA MET A 164 6.99 9.78 14.41
C MET A 164 7.72 9.45 13.10
N VAL A 165 8.97 9.90 12.92
CA VAL A 165 9.78 9.60 11.73
C VAL A 165 10.06 8.10 11.64
N LEU A 166 10.43 7.45 12.76
CA LEU A 166 10.64 6.00 12.79
C LEU A 166 9.37 5.21 12.47
N ALA A 167 8.24 5.63 13.03
CA ALA A 167 6.95 5.00 12.74
C ALA A 167 6.61 5.12 11.25
N PHE A 168 6.79 6.30 10.66
CA PHE A 168 6.56 6.52 9.23
C PHE A 168 7.41 5.59 8.36
N LEU A 169 8.71 5.49 8.63
CA LEU A 169 9.62 4.64 7.86
C LEU A 169 9.30 3.14 8.00
N ARG A 170 8.94 2.69 9.21
CA ARG A 170 8.59 1.29 9.44
C ARG A 170 7.27 0.88 8.82
N LEU A 171 6.27 1.76 8.79
CA LEU A 171 4.97 1.47 8.18
C LEU A 171 5.02 1.25 6.67
N ASP A 172 5.98 1.86 5.98
CA ASP A 172 6.16 1.69 4.54
C ASP A 172 7.05 0.47 4.19
N SER A 173 7.64 -0.21 5.20
CA SER A 173 8.43 -1.40 4.96
C SER A 173 7.54 -2.64 4.81
N THR A 174 7.87 -3.49 3.83
CA THR A 174 7.20 -4.78 3.61
C THR A 174 7.45 -5.82 4.71
N SER A 175 8.34 -5.51 5.65
CA SER A 175 8.78 -6.38 6.75
C SER A 175 8.35 -5.88 8.13
N THR A 176 7.22 -5.17 8.24
CA THR A 176 6.71 -4.77 9.56
C THR A 176 6.06 -5.98 10.21
N ASP A 177 6.84 -6.68 11.04
CA ASP A 177 6.34 -7.79 11.84
C ASP A 177 5.52 -7.24 13.02
N TYR A 178 4.19 -7.28 12.90
CA TYR A 178 3.29 -7.00 14.00
C TYR A 178 3.26 -8.18 14.96
N VAL A 179 3.39 -7.91 16.27
CA VAL A 179 3.35 -8.94 17.30
C VAL A 179 2.01 -8.87 18.02
N PHE A 180 1.00 -9.56 17.49
CA PHE A 180 -0.32 -9.60 18.10
C PHE A 180 -0.33 -10.51 19.34
N LYS A 181 -0.70 -9.93 20.49
CA LYS A 181 -0.88 -10.62 21.77
C LYS A 181 -2.11 -10.06 22.48
N GLU A 182 -2.64 -10.84 23.43
CA GLU A 182 -3.68 -10.35 24.35
C GLU A 182 -3.06 -9.38 25.35
N HIS A 183 -3.59 -8.17 25.42
CA HIS A 183 -3.17 -7.12 26.34
C HIS A 183 -4.36 -6.54 27.09
N ASP A 184 -4.11 -6.04 28.30
CA ASP A 184 -5.05 -5.20 29.04
C ASP A 184 -5.05 -3.80 28.43
N LEU A 185 -6.21 -3.35 27.91
CA LEU A 185 -6.35 -2.04 27.30
C LEU A 185 -6.04 -0.91 28.29
N ASP A 186 -6.46 -1.10 29.54
CA ASP A 186 -6.28 -0.08 30.58
C ASP A 186 -4.80 0.08 30.97
N GLU A 187 -4.00 -0.97 30.88
CA GLU A 187 -2.55 -0.88 31.09
C GLU A 187 -1.90 0.00 30.01
N ILE A 188 -2.22 -0.26 28.73
CA ILE A 188 -1.71 0.54 27.59
C ILE A 188 -2.11 2.01 27.73
N VAL A 189 -3.38 2.27 28.08
CA VAL A 189 -3.88 3.64 28.25
C VAL A 189 -3.21 4.35 29.40
N ARG A 190 -3.06 3.68 30.56
CA ARG A 190 -2.40 4.27 31.74
C ARG A 190 -0.94 4.60 31.50
N GLU A 191 -0.22 3.73 30.80
CA GLU A 191 1.17 3.99 30.44
C GLU A 191 1.30 5.19 29.49
N SER A 192 0.42 5.26 28.49
CA SER A 192 0.35 6.41 27.59
C SER A 192 0.04 7.71 28.36
N ILE A 193 -0.94 7.70 29.26
CA ILE A 193 -1.26 8.86 30.11
C ILE A 193 -0.04 9.29 30.95
N LYS A 194 0.66 8.35 31.55
CA LYS A 194 1.82 8.61 32.39
C LYS A 194 2.92 9.38 31.66
N ARG A 195 3.15 9.08 30.41
CA ARG A 195 4.14 9.82 29.57
C ARG A 195 3.79 11.31 29.41
N PHE A 196 2.51 11.66 29.40
CA PHE A 196 2.03 13.05 29.25
C PHE A 196 1.71 13.74 30.58
N SER A 197 1.96 13.11 31.72
CA SER A 197 1.58 13.64 33.06
C SER A 197 2.11 15.06 33.32
N THR A 198 3.37 15.32 32.98
CA THR A 198 3.99 16.62 33.12
C THR A 198 3.28 17.70 32.28
N GLU A 199 2.94 17.38 31.01
CA GLU A 199 2.21 18.32 30.15
C GLU A 199 0.81 18.64 30.66
N PHE A 200 0.07 17.66 31.19
CA PHE A 200 -1.22 17.89 31.82
C PHE A 200 -1.13 18.85 33.02
N ILE A 201 -0.11 18.66 33.88
CA ILE A 201 0.11 19.48 35.06
C ILE A 201 0.52 20.91 34.66
N GLU A 202 1.49 21.06 33.79
CA GLU A 202 2.00 22.37 33.36
C GLU A 202 0.96 23.21 32.64
N ARG A 203 0.14 22.58 31.80
CA ARG A 203 -0.95 23.30 31.07
C ARG A 203 -2.23 23.42 31.89
N LYS A 204 -2.30 22.82 33.09
CA LYS A 204 -3.47 22.79 33.93
C LYS A 204 -4.72 22.22 33.25
N ILE A 205 -4.54 21.26 32.35
CA ILE A 205 -5.63 20.57 31.66
C ILE A 205 -6.10 19.42 32.53
N LYS A 206 -7.41 19.35 32.81
CA LYS A 206 -8.00 18.31 33.63
C LYS A 206 -8.09 17.01 32.85
N LEU A 207 -7.46 15.95 33.35
CA LEU A 207 -7.61 14.61 32.81
C LEU A 207 -8.72 13.85 33.55
N GLN A 208 -9.60 13.19 32.80
CA GLN A 208 -10.63 12.29 33.30
C GLN A 208 -10.46 10.94 32.61
N TYR A 209 -10.18 9.92 33.38
CA TYR A 209 -10.00 8.56 32.85
C TYR A 209 -10.99 7.60 33.51
N SER A 210 -11.74 6.86 32.68
CA SER A 210 -12.67 5.82 33.13
C SER A 210 -12.17 4.47 32.59
N PRO A 211 -11.70 3.56 33.45
CA PRO A 211 -11.24 2.24 33.04
C PRO A 211 -12.33 1.43 32.33
N SER A 212 -11.90 0.54 31.44
CA SER A 212 -12.79 -0.28 30.62
C SER A 212 -12.85 -1.75 31.00
N ASP A 213 -11.82 -2.24 31.73
CA ASP A 213 -11.60 -3.65 32.09
C ASP A 213 -11.65 -4.59 30.87
N LYS A 214 -11.17 -4.10 29.68
CA LYS A 214 -11.17 -4.85 28.43
C LYS A 214 -9.82 -5.42 28.09
N LYS A 215 -9.84 -6.64 27.56
CA LYS A 215 -8.69 -7.26 26.90
C LYS A 215 -8.85 -7.19 25.40
N ILE A 216 -7.75 -6.93 24.72
CA ILE A 216 -7.70 -6.81 23.26
C ILE A 216 -6.50 -7.57 22.71
N ILE A 217 -6.65 -8.13 21.50
CA ILE A 217 -5.52 -8.73 20.77
C ILE A 217 -4.93 -7.66 19.86
N THR A 218 -3.74 -7.20 20.16
CA THR A 218 -3.12 -6.10 19.40
C THR A 218 -1.59 -6.16 19.52
N ASP A 219 -0.92 -5.33 18.76
CA ASP A 219 0.47 -4.97 19.03
C ASP A 219 0.48 -3.76 19.98
N GLU A 220 0.92 -3.99 21.21
CA GLU A 220 0.97 -3.00 22.28
C GLU A 220 1.72 -1.73 21.88
N LYS A 221 2.87 -1.89 21.23
CA LYS A 221 3.73 -0.78 20.84
C LYS A 221 3.07 0.14 19.83
N TRP A 222 2.42 -0.44 18.83
CA TRP A 222 1.74 0.32 17.79
C TRP A 222 0.45 0.98 18.31
N LEU A 223 -0.30 0.29 19.17
CA LEU A 223 -1.49 0.90 19.78
C LEU A 223 -1.12 2.02 20.75
N SER A 224 -0.07 1.83 21.59
CA SER A 224 0.47 2.90 22.44
C SER A 224 0.84 4.14 21.63
N PHE A 225 1.53 3.95 20.51
CA PHE A 225 1.87 5.07 19.61
C PHE A 225 0.62 5.83 19.15
N VAL A 226 -0.45 5.11 18.75
CA VAL A 226 -1.71 5.76 18.33
C VAL A 226 -2.31 6.57 19.48
N ILE A 227 -2.44 5.98 20.67
CA ILE A 227 -3.01 6.65 21.84
C ILE A 227 -2.18 7.88 22.22
N GLU A 228 -0.87 7.77 22.26
CA GLU A 228 0.05 8.87 22.56
C GLU A 228 -0.06 10.00 21.53
N GLN A 229 -0.17 9.67 20.26
CA GLN A 229 -0.33 10.66 19.19
C GLN A 229 -1.68 11.40 19.30
N LEU A 230 -2.76 10.69 19.68
CA LEU A 230 -4.07 11.28 19.92
C LEU A 230 -4.05 12.19 21.18
N LEU A 231 -3.38 11.77 22.25
CA LEU A 231 -3.18 12.58 23.45
C LEU A 231 -2.35 13.84 23.18
N SER A 232 -1.27 13.71 22.40
CA SER A 232 -0.46 14.84 21.96
C SER A 232 -1.29 15.86 21.18
N ASN A 233 -2.16 15.40 20.28
CA ASN A 233 -3.07 16.27 19.54
C ASN A 233 -4.11 16.92 20.46
N ALA A 234 -4.75 16.18 21.34
CA ALA A 234 -5.72 16.70 22.31
C ALA A 234 -5.10 17.80 23.19
N LEU A 235 -3.91 17.56 23.74
CA LEU A 235 -3.16 18.55 24.51
C LEU A 235 -2.77 19.77 23.69
N LYS A 236 -2.35 19.57 22.43
CA LYS A 236 -1.93 20.65 21.54
C LYS A 236 -3.06 21.63 21.24
N TYR A 237 -4.27 21.13 21.02
CA TYR A 237 -5.41 21.91 20.57
C TYR A 237 -6.36 22.35 21.70
N THR A 238 -6.17 21.82 22.91
CA THR A 238 -6.88 22.30 24.12
C THR A 238 -6.00 23.29 24.87
N ARG A 239 -6.46 24.52 24.98
CA ARG A 239 -5.76 25.56 25.75
C ARG A 239 -6.14 25.52 27.21
N GLU A 240 -7.44 25.41 27.47
CA GLU A 240 -8.07 25.34 28.80
C GLU A 240 -9.21 24.33 28.74
N GLY A 241 -9.46 23.61 29.84
CA GLY A 241 -10.54 22.64 29.90
C GLY A 241 -10.09 21.22 30.30
N SER A 242 -10.60 20.21 29.60
CA SER A 242 -10.37 18.81 29.98
C SER A 242 -10.19 17.89 28.78
N ILE A 243 -9.49 16.78 29.04
CA ILE A 243 -9.39 15.63 28.13
C ILE A 243 -9.99 14.44 28.88
N LYS A 244 -10.93 13.73 28.22
CA LYS A 244 -11.56 12.52 28.77
C LYS A 244 -11.15 11.32 27.94
N ILE A 245 -10.87 10.22 28.63
CA ILE A 245 -10.59 8.91 28.02
C ILE A 245 -11.55 7.91 28.65
N TYR A 246 -12.37 7.27 27.82
CA TYR A 246 -13.39 6.35 28.29
C TYR A 246 -13.74 5.32 27.21
N SER A 247 -14.33 4.20 27.61
CA SER A 247 -14.89 3.24 26.68
C SER A 247 -16.40 3.41 26.56
N ASP A 248 -16.89 3.43 25.31
CA ASP A 248 -18.32 3.35 24.99
C ASP A 248 -18.53 2.17 24.04
N LYS A 249 -19.20 1.12 24.55
CA LYS A 249 -19.40 -0.15 23.84
C LYS A 249 -18.05 -0.71 23.33
N GLN A 250 -17.86 -0.84 22.01
CA GLN A 250 -16.61 -1.30 21.40
C GLN A 250 -15.56 -0.20 21.23
N TYR A 251 -15.92 1.05 21.43
CA TYR A 251 -15.02 2.17 21.17
C TYR A 251 -14.17 2.55 22.39
N LEU A 252 -12.89 2.83 22.15
CA LEU A 252 -12.09 3.67 23.04
C LEU A 252 -12.18 5.10 22.54
N CYS A 253 -12.68 5.99 23.39
CA CYS A 253 -12.93 7.40 23.07
C CYS A 253 -11.90 8.29 23.75
N ILE A 254 -11.28 9.19 22.97
CA ILE A 254 -10.43 10.27 23.47
C ILE A 254 -11.10 11.58 23.08
N GLU A 255 -11.64 12.29 24.08
CA GLU A 255 -12.43 13.50 23.93
C GLU A 255 -11.67 14.68 24.52
N ASP A 256 -11.51 15.74 23.76
CA ASP A 256 -10.96 17.01 24.20
C ASP A 256 -12.00 18.15 24.10
N THR A 257 -11.83 19.18 24.93
CA THR A 257 -12.64 20.41 24.91
C THR A 257 -11.89 21.55 24.23
N GLY A 258 -11.14 21.23 23.18
CA GLY A 258 -10.32 22.19 22.46
C GLY A 258 -11.08 23.01 21.41
N ILE A 259 -10.34 23.60 20.49
CA ILE A 259 -10.87 24.48 19.44
C ILE A 259 -11.75 23.79 18.41
N GLY A 260 -11.78 22.46 18.40
CA GLY A 260 -12.48 21.67 17.41
C GLY A 260 -11.86 21.74 16.00
N ILE A 261 -12.54 21.08 15.06
CA ILE A 261 -12.13 20.95 13.65
C ILE A 261 -13.29 21.43 12.78
N ALA A 262 -12.98 22.24 11.78
CA ALA A 262 -13.97 22.71 10.81
C ALA A 262 -14.57 21.53 10.02
N PRO A 263 -15.89 21.56 9.71
CA PRO A 263 -16.54 20.47 8.97
C PRO A 263 -15.88 20.16 7.62
N GLU A 264 -15.36 21.16 6.92
CA GLU A 264 -14.63 21.01 5.67
C GLU A 264 -13.27 20.31 5.82
N ASP A 265 -12.62 20.44 6.98
CA ASP A 265 -11.33 19.81 7.28
C ASP A 265 -11.50 18.36 7.76
N LEU A 266 -12.61 18.04 8.43
CA LEU A 266 -12.84 16.77 9.11
C LEU A 266 -12.66 15.51 8.22
N PRO A 267 -13.10 15.47 6.96
CA PRO A 267 -12.89 14.31 6.10
C PRO A 267 -11.41 14.11 5.71
N ARG A 268 -10.58 15.14 5.85
CA ARG A 268 -9.21 15.20 5.35
C ARG A 268 -8.13 15.09 6.42
N ILE A 269 -8.49 15.12 7.70
CA ILE A 269 -7.52 15.14 8.80
C ILE A 269 -6.58 13.92 8.83
N PHE A 270 -6.98 12.82 8.17
CA PHE A 270 -6.19 11.61 8.04
C PHE A 270 -5.38 11.54 6.75
N GLU A 271 -5.45 12.56 5.88
CA GLU A 271 -4.63 12.63 4.67
C GLU A 271 -3.18 12.97 4.99
N LYS A 272 -2.24 12.42 4.22
CA LYS A 272 -0.79 12.65 4.41
C LYS A 272 -0.43 14.13 4.23
N GLY A 273 0.16 14.73 5.27
CA GLY A 273 0.63 16.11 5.23
C GLY A 273 -0.48 17.15 5.38
N TYR A 274 -1.72 16.74 5.67
CA TYR A 274 -2.81 17.68 5.88
C TYR A 274 -2.74 18.33 7.27
N THR A 275 -2.80 19.65 7.33
CA THR A 275 -2.66 20.42 8.58
C THR A 275 -3.89 21.25 8.94
N GLY A 276 -4.92 21.25 8.11
CA GLY A 276 -6.13 22.07 8.28
C GLY A 276 -5.86 23.58 8.30
N SER A 277 -6.91 24.37 8.46
CA SER A 277 -6.84 25.82 8.58
C SER A 277 -6.06 26.28 9.84
N ASN A 278 -6.23 25.58 10.95
CA ASN A 278 -5.57 25.86 12.22
C ASN A 278 -4.07 25.49 12.24
N GLY A 279 -3.66 24.49 11.48
CA GLY A 279 -2.25 24.07 11.38
C GLY A 279 -1.39 25.00 10.53
N ARG A 280 -1.99 25.72 9.59
CA ARG A 280 -1.29 26.74 8.76
C ARG A 280 -0.91 27.99 9.53
N ILE A 281 -1.73 28.38 10.52
CA ILE A 281 -1.47 29.52 11.39
C ILE A 281 -0.38 29.20 12.42
N ASN A 282 -0.35 27.97 12.92
CA ASN A 282 0.69 27.47 13.81
C ASN A 282 1.68 26.62 13.00
N SER A 283 2.76 27.20 12.48
CA SER A 283 3.81 26.54 11.66
C SER A 283 4.47 25.27 12.28
N LYS A 284 3.88 24.69 13.31
CA LYS A 284 4.36 23.54 14.10
C LYS A 284 3.68 22.20 13.80
N ALA A 285 2.80 22.11 12.78
CA ALA A 285 2.09 20.87 12.48
C ALA A 285 2.69 20.20 11.23
N SER A 286 3.22 18.98 11.38
CA SER A 286 3.76 18.19 10.26
C SER A 286 2.68 17.60 9.35
N GLY A 287 1.43 17.46 9.83
CA GLY A 287 0.34 16.77 9.14
C GLY A 287 0.56 15.25 9.02
N LEU A 288 1.52 14.68 9.75
CA LEU A 288 1.82 13.25 9.69
C LEU A 288 1.17 12.44 10.82
N GLY A 289 0.89 13.06 11.97
CA GLY A 289 0.45 12.34 13.16
C GLY A 289 -0.84 11.54 12.97
N LEU A 290 -1.95 12.19 12.58
CA LEU A 290 -3.22 11.51 12.34
C LEU A 290 -3.20 10.57 11.14
N TYR A 291 -2.43 10.91 10.09
CA TYR A 291 -2.18 10.00 8.98
C TYR A 291 -1.53 8.70 9.44
N LEU A 292 -0.51 8.77 10.30
CA LEU A 292 0.13 7.59 10.88
C LEU A 292 -0.84 6.80 11.76
N CYS A 293 -1.63 7.48 12.59
CA CYS A 293 -2.67 6.84 13.40
C CYS A 293 -3.63 6.02 12.51
N LYS A 294 -4.11 6.60 11.41
CA LYS A 294 -5.00 5.92 10.47
C LYS A 294 -4.35 4.67 9.88
N ARG A 295 -3.12 4.78 9.36
CA ARG A 295 -2.39 3.65 8.78
C ARG A 295 -2.10 2.54 9.78
N ILE A 296 -1.71 2.90 11.01
CA ILE A 296 -1.48 1.92 12.07
C ILE A 296 -2.79 1.22 12.44
N CYS A 297 -3.87 1.97 12.63
CA CYS A 297 -5.18 1.41 12.93
C CYS A 297 -5.64 0.44 11.83
N ASP A 298 -5.48 0.80 10.55
CA ASP A 298 -5.82 -0.07 9.42
C ASP A 298 -5.02 -1.38 9.46
N ASN A 299 -3.73 -1.33 9.80
CA ASN A 299 -2.88 -2.52 9.94
C ASN A 299 -3.20 -3.36 11.18
N LEU A 300 -3.70 -2.75 12.26
CA LEU A 300 -4.14 -3.43 13.47
C LEU A 300 -5.58 -3.96 13.36
N GLY A 301 -6.30 -3.69 12.27
CA GLY A 301 -7.72 -4.01 12.14
C GLY A 301 -8.63 -3.17 13.02
N ILE A 302 -8.19 -1.98 13.44
CA ILE A 302 -8.91 -1.04 14.31
C ILE A 302 -9.51 0.09 13.46
N GLY A 303 -10.80 0.35 13.60
CA GLY A 303 -11.44 1.51 13.01
C GLY A 303 -11.04 2.81 13.73
N ILE A 304 -10.80 3.91 13.01
CA ILE A 304 -10.60 5.23 13.61
C ILE A 304 -11.59 6.23 13.01
N ILE A 305 -12.33 6.93 13.88
CA ILE A 305 -13.38 7.89 13.51
C ILE A 305 -13.16 9.18 14.31
N ALA A 306 -13.34 10.32 13.67
CA ALA A 306 -13.30 11.63 14.31
C ALA A 306 -14.69 12.28 14.28
N ARG A 307 -15.08 12.88 15.40
CA ARG A 307 -16.26 13.74 15.51
C ARG A 307 -15.81 15.04 16.17
N SER A 308 -16.15 16.16 15.58
CA SER A 308 -15.70 17.45 16.09
C SER A 308 -16.68 18.55 15.71
N GLU A 309 -16.73 19.57 16.57
CA GLU A 309 -17.47 20.79 16.35
C GLU A 309 -16.59 21.96 16.81
N ILE A 310 -16.60 23.06 16.04
CA ILE A 310 -15.79 24.24 16.34
C ILE A 310 -16.16 24.76 17.74
N ASP A 311 -15.15 25.08 18.53
CA ASP A 311 -15.20 25.55 19.91
C ASP A 311 -15.84 24.57 20.94
N ASN A 312 -16.26 23.40 20.52
CA ASN A 312 -16.79 22.34 21.39
C ASN A 312 -15.81 21.16 21.58
N GLY A 313 -14.72 21.14 20.78
CA GLY A 313 -13.67 20.12 20.90
C GLY A 313 -13.80 18.98 19.90
N THR A 314 -13.04 17.93 20.16
CA THR A 314 -12.95 16.75 19.26
C THR A 314 -13.05 15.47 20.04
N VAL A 315 -13.73 14.47 19.48
CA VAL A 315 -13.76 13.09 19.96
C VAL A 315 -13.19 12.19 18.88
N ILE A 316 -12.10 11.50 19.20
CA ILE A 316 -11.57 10.42 18.38
C ILE A 316 -12.03 9.09 18.97
N LEU A 317 -12.63 8.24 18.13
CA LEU A 317 -13.13 6.93 18.48
C LEU A 317 -12.24 5.88 17.81
N LEU A 318 -11.68 4.97 18.58
CA LEU A 318 -11.00 3.77 18.10
C LEU A 318 -11.96 2.60 18.23
N ASP A 319 -12.38 2.02 17.13
CA ASP A 319 -13.24 0.85 17.09
C ASP A 319 -12.40 -0.40 17.33
N LEU A 320 -12.55 -0.97 18.53
CA LEU A 320 -11.80 -2.13 18.99
C LEU A 320 -12.54 -3.45 18.71
N GLU A 321 -13.70 -3.40 18.03
CA GLU A 321 -14.37 -4.61 17.55
C GLU A 321 -13.51 -5.24 16.47
N GLN A 322 -12.77 -6.28 16.85
CA GLN A 322 -11.95 -7.02 15.91
C GLN A 322 -12.86 -7.83 15.00
N TYR A 323 -12.99 -7.41 13.76
CA TYR A 323 -13.39 -8.32 12.70
C TYR A 323 -12.37 -9.45 12.71
N GLU A 324 -12.86 -10.70 12.88
CA GLU A 324 -12.04 -11.91 12.89
C GLU A 324 -10.88 -11.75 11.91
N LEU A 325 -9.66 -11.74 12.46
CA LEU A 325 -8.44 -11.82 11.65
C LEU A 325 -8.60 -13.09 10.82
N ARG A 326 -8.97 -12.93 9.54
CA ARG A 326 -8.96 -14.03 8.59
C ARG A 326 -7.53 -14.52 8.49
N THR A 327 -7.25 -15.59 9.21
CA THR A 327 -6.08 -16.42 8.99
C THR A 327 -6.27 -17.06 7.62
N GLU A 328 -5.70 -16.46 6.57
CA GLU A 328 -5.40 -17.15 5.31
C GLU A 328 -4.04 -17.80 5.39
#